data_435a24e58961e9438b7e9afc1b85f583
#
_entry.id   435a24e58961e9438b7e9afc1b85f583
#
_cell.length_a   1.000
_cell.length_b   1.000
_cell.length_c   1.000
_cell.angle_alpha   90.00
_cell.angle_beta   90.00
_cell.angle_gamma   90.00
#
_symmetry.space_group_name_H-M   'P 1'
#
loop_
_entity.id
_entity.type
_entity.pdbx_description
1 polymer ?
#
loop_
_entity_poly.entity_id
_entity_poly.type
_entity_poly.pdbx_seq_one_letter_code
_entity_poly.pdbx_strand_id
1 'polypeptide(L)'
;AASDVYKRQPQEVRNVVIRKGAPEDGTTTAMRPLPGGARMYPETDIPTTPINPAVWQSIRSNLPPSRDERLTRLSTTDLSENQINALVSGELDDYFMDGIGGEFELPQKAWASALLDYGTEKLNALAVAIHLRETGVITREGVEPLVNDAVTQDTPTLLAWMTSEASIRGFEPADTGAVDAAVAEVLDERADFVKERGMAALGPLMGVVMGKLGGAADGKAVSSALKEQIQRRL
;
A
#
# COMPACT_ATOMS: atom_id res chain seq x y z
N ALA A 1 14.41 21.30 -32.87
CA ALA A 1 14.14 20.48 -31.68
C ALA A 1 15.44 20.19 -30.91
N ALA A 2 16.51 19.65 -31.52
CA ALA A 2 17.78 19.36 -30.83
C ALA A 2 18.41 20.64 -30.23
N SER A 3 18.34 21.80 -30.87
CA SER A 3 18.89 23.05 -30.35
C SER A 3 18.20 23.54 -29.07
N ASP A 4 16.92 23.20 -28.83
CA ASP A 4 16.21 23.61 -27.63
C ASP A 4 16.54 22.73 -26.41
N VAL A 5 16.83 21.44 -26.64
CA VAL A 5 17.32 20.55 -25.60
C VAL A 5 18.69 21.02 -25.11
N TYR A 6 19.58 21.40 -26.01
CA TYR A 6 20.90 21.91 -25.64
C TYR A 6 20.86 23.26 -24.90
N LYS A 7 19.88 24.09 -25.17
CA LYS A 7 19.70 25.36 -24.45
C LYS A 7 19.23 25.20 -23.02
N ARG A 8 18.61 24.08 -22.69
CA ARG A 8 18.07 23.77 -21.34
C ARG A 8 19.01 22.95 -20.47
N GLN A 9 20.07 22.37 -21.04
CA GLN A 9 21.07 21.62 -20.30
C GLN A 9 22.18 22.55 -19.78
N PRO A 10 22.83 22.19 -18.65
CA PRO A 10 24.04 22.89 -18.24
C PRO A 10 25.04 22.88 -19.35
N GLN A 11 25.51 24.06 -19.76
CA GLN A 11 26.37 24.23 -20.96
C GLN A 11 27.81 23.77 -20.77
N GLU A 12 28.10 23.08 -19.66
CA GLU A 12 29.44 22.63 -19.33
C GLU A 12 29.45 21.32 -18.58
N VAL A 13 30.45 20.49 -18.84
CA VAL A 13 30.76 19.32 -18.04
C VAL A 13 31.46 19.79 -16.77
N ARG A 14 31.02 19.30 -15.62
CA ARG A 14 31.54 19.70 -14.33
C ARG A 14 32.32 18.55 -13.68
N ASN A 15 33.43 18.90 -13.02
CA ASN A 15 34.20 17.98 -12.17
C ASN A 15 33.86 18.23 -10.70
N VAL A 16 33.79 17.17 -9.91
CA VAL A 16 33.76 17.28 -8.45
C VAL A 16 35.08 17.86 -7.95
N VAL A 17 35.00 18.87 -7.09
CA VAL A 17 36.18 19.47 -6.44
C VAL A 17 36.54 18.65 -5.20
N ILE A 18 37.63 17.93 -5.29
CA ILE A 18 38.20 17.22 -4.13
C ILE A 18 39.22 18.14 -3.48
N ARG A 19 38.90 18.66 -2.30
CA ARG A 19 39.82 19.47 -1.51
C ARG A 19 40.55 18.56 -0.51
N LYS A 20 41.86 18.58 -0.56
CA LYS A 20 42.71 17.78 0.33
C LYS A 20 42.43 18.14 1.80
N GLY A 21 41.91 17.16 2.58
CA GLY A 21 41.58 17.34 3.99
C GLY A 21 40.21 17.91 4.33
N ALA A 22 39.36 18.14 3.36
CA ALA A 22 37.95 18.54 3.56
C ALA A 22 36.99 17.41 3.15
N PRO A 23 35.83 17.26 3.80
CA PRO A 23 34.79 16.35 3.35
C PRO A 23 34.28 16.76 1.95
N GLU A 24 33.81 15.78 1.18
CA GLU A 24 33.16 16.05 -0.10
C GLU A 24 31.85 16.84 0.14
N ASP A 25 31.81 18.06 -0.35
CA ASP A 25 30.69 18.98 -0.15
C ASP A 25 29.80 19.11 -1.40
N GLY A 26 30.04 18.29 -2.43
CA GLY A 26 29.34 18.34 -3.69
C GLY A 26 29.68 19.56 -4.58
N THR A 27 30.66 20.39 -4.16
CA THR A 27 31.12 21.51 -4.99
C THR A 27 31.70 21.02 -6.29
N THR A 28 31.35 21.68 -7.41
CA THR A 28 31.84 21.33 -8.74
C THR A 28 32.47 22.53 -9.44
N THR A 29 33.43 22.29 -10.32
CA THR A 29 34.01 23.30 -11.19
C THR A 29 33.79 22.94 -12.65
N ALA A 30 33.76 23.95 -13.52
CA ALA A 30 33.71 23.76 -14.95
C ALA A 30 34.93 22.99 -15.43
N MET A 31 34.71 21.93 -16.20
CA MET A 31 35.78 21.17 -16.84
C MET A 31 36.13 21.72 -18.22
N ARG A 32 35.15 21.77 -19.08
CA ARG A 32 35.22 22.33 -20.45
C ARG A 32 33.80 22.62 -20.97
N PRO A 33 33.66 23.56 -21.88
CA PRO A 33 32.38 23.79 -22.54
C PRO A 33 31.87 22.51 -23.23
N LEU A 34 30.59 22.28 -23.20
CA LEU A 34 29.97 21.22 -24.02
C LEU A 34 30.28 21.50 -25.52
N PRO A 35 30.51 20.47 -26.33
CA PRO A 35 30.73 20.65 -27.76
C PRO A 35 29.51 21.31 -28.37
N GLY A 36 29.69 22.50 -28.93
CA GLY A 36 28.67 23.16 -29.75
C GLY A 36 28.53 22.49 -31.10
N GLY A 37 27.58 22.93 -31.92
CA GLY A 37 27.27 22.37 -33.24
C GLY A 37 28.47 22.26 -34.18
N ALA A 38 29.49 23.14 -34.00
CA ALA A 38 30.75 23.10 -34.78
C ALA A 38 31.68 21.93 -34.40
N ARG A 39 31.43 21.26 -33.24
CA ARG A 39 32.20 20.11 -32.75
C ARG A 39 31.45 18.80 -32.83
N MET A 40 30.20 18.83 -33.24
CA MET A 40 29.38 17.65 -33.45
C MET A 40 29.45 17.30 -34.93
N TYR A 41 29.99 16.15 -35.22
CA TYR A 41 29.95 15.60 -36.57
C TYR A 41 28.50 15.11 -36.85
N PRO A 42 27.98 15.37 -38.07
CA PRO A 42 26.75 14.70 -38.47
C PRO A 42 26.99 13.19 -38.48
N GLU A 43 26.01 12.44 -38.01
CA GLU A 43 26.05 10.96 -38.03
C GLU A 43 26.01 10.53 -39.53
N THR A 44 27.18 10.24 -40.09
CA THR A 44 27.30 9.86 -41.50
C THR A 44 27.16 8.38 -41.74
N ASP A 45 27.34 7.56 -40.71
CA ASP A 45 27.30 6.10 -40.79
C ASP A 45 25.90 5.52 -40.70
N ILE A 46 24.95 6.30 -40.18
CA ILE A 46 23.54 5.92 -40.09
C ILE A 46 22.72 6.78 -41.04
N PRO A 47 22.16 6.21 -42.11
CA PRO A 47 21.32 6.96 -43.02
C PRO A 47 20.05 7.44 -42.33
N THR A 48 19.50 8.56 -42.80
CA THR A 48 18.22 9.08 -42.30
C THR A 48 17.13 8.03 -42.46
N THR A 49 16.59 7.59 -41.35
CA THR A 49 15.48 6.62 -41.34
C THR A 49 14.17 7.37 -41.14
N PRO A 50 13.27 7.40 -42.14
CA PRO A 50 11.98 8.05 -41.99
C PRO A 50 11.12 7.25 -41.00
N ILE A 51 10.49 7.94 -40.07
CA ILE A 51 9.51 7.34 -39.16
C ILE A 51 8.25 7.01 -39.98
N ASN A 52 7.85 5.75 -39.99
CA ASN A 52 6.62 5.34 -40.65
C ASN A 52 5.41 6.00 -39.96
N PRO A 53 4.57 6.77 -40.69
CA PRO A 53 3.42 7.45 -40.11
C PRO A 53 2.43 6.52 -39.43
N ALA A 54 2.25 5.29 -39.91
CA ALA A 54 1.38 4.31 -39.32
C ALA A 54 1.92 3.81 -37.96
N VAL A 55 3.23 3.58 -37.86
CA VAL A 55 3.90 3.22 -36.60
C VAL A 55 3.80 4.36 -35.58
N TRP A 56 4.06 5.60 -36.04
CA TRP A 56 3.91 6.79 -35.20
C TRP A 56 2.48 6.94 -34.66
N GLN A 57 1.48 6.78 -35.51
CA GLN A 57 0.08 6.87 -35.10
C GLN A 57 -0.29 5.73 -34.13
N SER A 58 0.19 4.51 -34.35
CA SER A 58 -0.02 3.40 -33.44
C SER A 58 0.57 3.66 -32.04
N ILE A 59 1.81 4.16 -31.99
CA ILE A 59 2.44 4.52 -30.72
C ILE A 59 1.65 5.63 -30.02
N ARG A 60 1.26 6.68 -30.76
CA ARG A 60 0.49 7.80 -30.21
C ARG A 60 -0.86 7.38 -29.64
N SER A 61 -1.51 6.40 -30.29
CA SER A 61 -2.81 5.87 -29.83
C SER A 61 -2.70 4.95 -28.62
N ASN A 62 -1.51 4.41 -28.36
CA ASN A 62 -1.25 3.45 -27.26
C ASN A 62 -0.28 4.02 -26.21
N LEU A 63 -0.22 5.34 -26.09
CA LEU A 63 0.55 5.93 -24.99
C LEU A 63 -0.05 5.56 -23.63
N PRO A 64 0.76 5.23 -22.65
CA PRO A 64 0.28 5.05 -21.28
C PRO A 64 -0.33 6.36 -20.76
N PRO A 65 -1.30 6.29 -19.85
CA PRO A 65 -1.91 7.48 -19.28
C PRO A 65 -0.87 8.35 -18.57
N SER A 66 -1.01 9.65 -18.73
CA SER A 66 -0.18 10.62 -18.02
C SER A 66 -0.46 10.57 -16.51
N ARG A 67 0.45 11.13 -15.71
CA ARG A 67 0.26 11.20 -14.26
C ARG A 67 -1.05 11.92 -13.89
N ASP A 68 -1.41 12.99 -14.58
CA ASP A 68 -2.62 13.76 -14.32
C ASP A 68 -3.89 12.96 -14.64
N GLU A 69 -3.88 12.19 -15.72
CA GLU A 69 -4.97 11.28 -16.06
C GLU A 69 -5.13 10.16 -15.01
N ARG A 70 -4.02 9.59 -14.51
CA ARG A 70 -4.01 8.59 -13.44
C ARG A 70 -4.57 9.17 -12.13
N LEU A 71 -4.15 10.37 -11.74
CA LEU A 71 -4.70 11.07 -10.58
C LEU A 71 -6.19 11.36 -10.74
N THR A 72 -6.61 11.83 -11.91
CA THR A 72 -8.01 12.11 -12.21
C THR A 72 -8.87 10.84 -12.13
N ARG A 73 -8.38 9.70 -12.63
CA ARG A 73 -9.06 8.40 -12.53
C ARG A 73 -9.34 8.02 -11.08
N LEU A 74 -8.38 8.22 -10.18
CA LEU A 74 -8.51 7.89 -8.77
C LEU A 74 -9.29 8.94 -7.96
N SER A 75 -9.43 10.17 -8.45
CA SER A 75 -10.15 11.24 -7.74
C SER A 75 -11.65 10.95 -7.53
N THR A 76 -12.21 9.99 -8.28
CA THR A 76 -13.60 9.54 -8.13
C THR A 76 -13.78 8.49 -7.05
N THR A 77 -12.71 8.05 -6.41
CA THR A 77 -12.70 7.02 -5.35
C THR A 77 -12.82 7.64 -3.96
N ASP A 78 -13.09 6.80 -2.96
CA ASP A 78 -13.25 7.19 -1.55
C ASP A 78 -11.91 7.32 -0.82
N LEU A 79 -10.79 7.42 -1.57
CA LEU A 79 -9.44 7.52 -1.04
C LEU A 79 -9.07 8.95 -0.65
N SER A 80 -8.21 9.08 0.33
CA SER A 80 -7.57 10.36 0.65
C SER A 80 -6.56 10.76 -0.43
N GLU A 81 -6.31 12.05 -0.58
CA GLU A 81 -5.32 12.58 -1.53
C GLU A 81 -3.92 11.96 -1.32
N ASN A 82 -3.53 11.70 -0.07
CA ASN A 82 -2.27 11.05 0.25
C ASN A 82 -2.21 9.61 -0.27
N GLN A 83 -3.29 8.85 -0.14
CA GLN A 83 -3.37 7.48 -0.66
C GLN A 83 -3.34 7.47 -2.19
N ILE A 84 -4.07 8.37 -2.84
CA ILE A 84 -4.07 8.52 -4.31
C ILE A 84 -2.65 8.83 -4.80
N ASN A 85 -1.98 9.81 -4.20
CA ASN A 85 -0.62 10.15 -4.57
C ASN A 85 0.37 9.00 -4.33
N ALA A 86 0.22 8.25 -3.25
CA ALA A 86 1.05 7.09 -2.94
C ALA A 86 0.86 5.96 -3.96
N LEU A 87 -0.38 5.63 -4.32
CA LEU A 87 -0.69 4.62 -5.34
C LEU A 87 -0.12 5.00 -6.72
N VAL A 88 -0.33 6.24 -7.16
CA VAL A 88 0.18 6.71 -8.46
C VAL A 88 1.71 6.76 -8.48
N SER A 89 2.35 7.18 -7.37
CA SER A 89 3.81 7.26 -7.28
C SER A 89 4.46 5.87 -7.17
N GLY A 90 3.75 4.90 -6.59
CA GLY A 90 4.18 3.50 -6.51
C GLY A 90 3.80 2.66 -7.73
N GLU A 91 3.18 3.25 -8.76
CA GLU A 91 2.67 2.53 -9.94
C GLU A 91 1.68 1.41 -9.59
N LEU A 92 0.88 1.61 -8.52
CA LEU A 92 -0.07 0.64 -7.99
C LEU A 92 -1.52 0.92 -8.39
N ASP A 93 -1.78 2.02 -9.08
CA ASP A 93 -3.14 2.48 -9.40
C ASP A 93 -3.90 1.56 -10.38
N ASP A 94 -3.23 0.87 -11.29
CA ASP A 94 -3.86 -0.13 -12.15
C ASP A 94 -4.28 -1.35 -11.34
N TYR A 95 -3.40 -1.90 -10.50
CA TYR A 95 -3.74 -3.00 -9.58
C TYR A 95 -4.84 -2.63 -8.60
N PHE A 96 -4.88 -1.37 -8.18
CA PHE A 96 -5.96 -0.87 -7.33
C PHE A 96 -7.30 -0.89 -8.07
N MET A 97 -7.36 -0.38 -9.30
CA MET A 97 -8.57 -0.36 -10.11
C MET A 97 -9.05 -1.78 -10.45
N ASP A 98 -8.13 -2.68 -10.76
CA ASP A 98 -8.44 -4.09 -11.04
C ASP A 98 -9.05 -4.78 -9.81
N GLY A 99 -8.55 -4.50 -8.62
CA GLY A 99 -9.06 -5.12 -7.40
C GLY A 99 -10.46 -4.62 -6.99
N ILE A 100 -10.75 -3.33 -7.15
CA ILE A 100 -12.09 -2.79 -6.82
C ILE A 100 -13.15 -3.12 -7.88
N GLY A 101 -12.75 -3.36 -9.12
CA GLY A 101 -13.63 -3.79 -10.22
C GLY A 101 -13.59 -5.28 -10.52
N GLY A 102 -12.80 -6.05 -9.77
CA GLY A 102 -12.59 -7.48 -9.98
C GLY A 102 -13.63 -8.36 -9.30
N GLU A 103 -13.37 -9.68 -9.28
CA GLU A 103 -14.27 -10.71 -8.78
C GLU A 103 -14.75 -10.48 -7.34
N PHE A 104 -13.90 -9.92 -6.49
CA PHE A 104 -14.20 -9.70 -5.06
C PHE A 104 -14.78 -8.33 -4.73
N GLU A 105 -14.81 -7.39 -5.68
CA GLU A 105 -15.25 -6.01 -5.46
C GLU A 105 -14.65 -5.44 -4.16
N LEU A 106 -13.32 -5.49 -4.03
CA LEU A 106 -12.62 -5.19 -2.79
C LEU A 106 -12.90 -3.76 -2.29
N PRO A 107 -13.14 -3.56 -0.97
CA PRO A 107 -13.37 -2.25 -0.41
C PRO A 107 -12.17 -1.33 -0.64
N GLN A 108 -12.42 -0.15 -1.22
CA GLN A 108 -11.40 0.76 -1.73
C GLN A 108 -10.29 1.08 -0.72
N LYS A 109 -10.66 1.48 0.50
CA LYS A 109 -9.68 1.85 1.53
C LYS A 109 -8.86 0.66 2.04
N ALA A 110 -9.51 -0.49 2.16
CA ALA A 110 -8.86 -1.71 2.59
C ALA A 110 -7.84 -2.19 1.56
N TRP A 111 -8.26 -2.20 0.29
CA TRP A 111 -7.41 -2.62 -0.81
C TRP A 111 -6.25 -1.66 -1.07
N ALA A 112 -6.48 -0.34 -1.07
CA ALA A 112 -5.42 0.65 -1.19
C ALA A 112 -4.35 0.49 -0.09
N SER A 113 -4.77 0.33 1.17
CA SER A 113 -3.83 0.12 2.28
C SER A 113 -3.04 -1.19 2.11
N ALA A 114 -3.72 -2.26 1.69
CA ALA A 114 -3.06 -3.55 1.47
C ALA A 114 -2.00 -3.48 0.36
N LEU A 115 -2.30 -2.84 -0.76
CA LEU A 115 -1.33 -2.65 -1.85
C LEU A 115 -0.11 -1.83 -1.42
N LEU A 116 -0.32 -0.79 -0.61
CA LEU A 116 0.75 0.06 -0.10
C LEU A 116 1.62 -0.66 0.94
N ASP A 117 1.02 -1.53 1.75
CA ASP A 117 1.72 -2.25 2.82
C ASP A 117 2.46 -3.51 2.31
N TYR A 118 1.86 -4.26 1.38
CA TYR A 118 2.35 -5.58 0.95
C TYR A 118 2.87 -5.62 -0.50
N GLY A 119 2.58 -4.61 -1.31
CA GLY A 119 3.00 -4.57 -2.72
C GLY A 119 2.23 -5.57 -3.61
N THR A 120 2.85 -5.97 -4.71
CA THR A 120 2.18 -6.75 -5.79
C THR A 120 2.75 -8.14 -6.02
N GLU A 121 3.75 -8.58 -5.24
CA GLU A 121 4.43 -9.88 -5.48
C GLU A 121 3.47 -11.08 -5.41
N LYS A 122 2.49 -11.04 -4.51
CA LYS A 122 1.48 -12.09 -4.30
C LYS A 122 0.06 -11.53 -4.42
N LEU A 123 -0.21 -10.83 -5.52
CA LEU A 123 -1.41 -10.02 -5.70
C LEU A 123 -2.72 -10.80 -5.49
N ASN A 124 -2.84 -12.00 -6.10
CA ASN A 124 -4.04 -12.82 -5.95
C ASN A 124 -4.21 -13.32 -4.50
N ALA A 125 -3.12 -13.74 -3.86
CA ALA A 125 -3.17 -14.14 -2.45
C ALA A 125 -3.57 -12.97 -1.55
N LEU A 126 -3.06 -11.76 -1.82
CA LEU A 126 -3.43 -10.55 -1.10
C LEU A 126 -4.91 -10.21 -1.31
N ALA A 127 -5.41 -10.27 -2.54
CA ALA A 127 -6.82 -10.01 -2.83
C ALA A 127 -7.75 -10.99 -2.10
N VAL A 128 -7.43 -12.29 -2.12
CA VAL A 128 -8.17 -13.31 -1.37
C VAL A 128 -8.12 -13.05 0.13
N ALA A 129 -6.96 -12.74 0.69
CA ALA A 129 -6.81 -12.48 2.12
C ALA A 129 -7.61 -11.24 2.55
N ILE A 130 -7.59 -10.16 1.76
CA ILE A 130 -8.39 -8.96 2.04
C ILE A 130 -9.88 -9.27 1.93
N HIS A 131 -10.32 -10.03 0.92
CA HIS A 131 -11.70 -10.47 0.80
C HIS A 131 -12.14 -11.28 2.04
N LEU A 132 -11.36 -12.27 2.46
CA LEU A 132 -11.65 -13.08 3.66
C LEU A 132 -11.67 -12.25 4.94
N ARG A 133 -10.82 -11.24 5.05
CA ARG A 133 -10.83 -10.32 6.19
C ARG A 133 -12.10 -9.46 6.20
N GLU A 134 -12.45 -8.86 5.08
CA GLU A 134 -13.63 -7.97 4.98
C GLU A 134 -14.95 -8.74 5.12
N THR A 135 -14.96 -10.02 4.75
CA THR A 135 -16.12 -10.91 4.98
C THR A 135 -16.14 -11.53 6.38
N GLY A 136 -15.13 -11.25 7.21
CA GLY A 136 -15.08 -11.72 8.60
C GLY A 136 -14.69 -13.19 8.75
N VAL A 137 -14.02 -13.78 7.78
CA VAL A 137 -13.52 -15.16 7.83
C VAL A 137 -12.16 -15.24 8.52
N ILE A 138 -11.32 -14.20 8.33
CA ILE A 138 -10.01 -14.11 8.98
C ILE A 138 -9.83 -12.79 9.71
N THR A 139 -8.98 -12.78 10.74
CA THR A 139 -8.56 -11.57 11.43
C THR A 139 -7.51 -10.79 10.64
N ARG A 140 -7.27 -9.53 11.02
CA ARG A 140 -6.22 -8.70 10.42
C ARG A 140 -4.83 -9.33 10.55
N GLU A 141 -4.56 -9.95 11.70
CA GLU A 141 -3.29 -10.59 12.03
C GLU A 141 -3.01 -11.82 11.16
N GLY A 142 -4.05 -12.43 10.58
CA GLY A 142 -3.93 -13.56 9.67
C GLY A 142 -3.54 -13.19 8.25
N VAL A 143 -3.72 -11.92 7.82
CA VAL A 143 -3.47 -11.50 6.43
C VAL A 143 -2.02 -11.75 6.03
N GLU A 144 -1.07 -11.19 6.75
CA GLU A 144 0.35 -11.27 6.40
C GLU A 144 0.90 -12.71 6.39
N PRO A 145 0.71 -13.54 7.43
CA PRO A 145 1.18 -14.91 7.42
C PRO A 145 0.58 -15.75 6.30
N LEU A 146 -0.72 -15.62 6.05
CA LEU A 146 -1.39 -16.38 4.99
C LEU A 146 -0.94 -15.97 3.59
N VAL A 147 -0.72 -14.67 3.34
CA VAL A 147 -0.18 -14.19 2.07
C VAL A 147 1.25 -14.67 1.88
N ASN A 148 2.08 -14.60 2.92
CA ASN A 148 3.50 -15.02 2.83
C ASN A 148 3.64 -16.51 2.57
N ASP A 149 2.78 -17.34 3.13
CA ASP A 149 2.84 -18.80 2.99
C ASP A 149 2.09 -19.30 1.74
N ALA A 150 1.35 -18.45 1.04
CA ALA A 150 0.65 -18.83 -0.19
C ALA A 150 1.62 -19.27 -1.29
N VAL A 151 1.47 -20.49 -1.78
CA VAL A 151 2.33 -21.09 -2.82
C VAL A 151 1.66 -21.14 -4.20
N THR A 152 0.34 -20.98 -4.27
CA THR A 152 -0.44 -20.97 -5.51
C THR A 152 -1.00 -19.57 -5.77
N GLN A 153 -1.39 -19.31 -7.03
CA GLN A 153 -2.10 -18.09 -7.42
C GLN A 153 -3.52 -18.39 -7.94
N ASP A 154 -3.95 -19.67 -7.88
CA ASP A 154 -5.30 -20.06 -8.26
C ASP A 154 -6.31 -19.63 -7.17
N THR A 155 -7.24 -18.77 -7.52
CA THR A 155 -8.18 -18.12 -6.57
C THR A 155 -9.03 -19.13 -5.78
N PRO A 156 -9.71 -20.14 -6.40
CA PRO A 156 -10.48 -21.13 -5.65
C PRO A 156 -9.63 -21.93 -4.66
N THR A 157 -8.42 -22.31 -5.07
CA THR A 157 -7.48 -23.04 -4.22
C THR A 157 -7.00 -22.16 -3.04
N LEU A 158 -6.70 -20.88 -3.30
CA LEU A 158 -6.31 -19.91 -2.26
C LEU A 158 -7.42 -19.70 -1.24
N LEU A 159 -8.67 -19.50 -1.69
CA LEU A 159 -9.83 -19.35 -0.80
C LEU A 159 -9.98 -20.53 0.15
N ALA A 160 -9.99 -21.75 -0.40
CA ALA A 160 -10.13 -22.97 0.39
C ALA A 160 -8.96 -23.17 1.36
N TRP A 161 -7.74 -22.96 0.89
CA TRP A 161 -6.54 -23.12 1.70
C TRP A 161 -6.45 -22.07 2.80
N MET A 162 -6.63 -20.79 2.51
CA MET A 162 -6.56 -19.72 3.52
C MET A 162 -7.64 -19.86 4.59
N THR A 163 -8.85 -20.25 4.21
CA THR A 163 -9.93 -20.50 5.16
C THR A 163 -9.56 -21.66 6.10
N SER A 164 -9.02 -22.76 5.57
CA SER A 164 -8.58 -23.91 6.38
C SER A 164 -7.42 -23.56 7.31
N GLU A 165 -6.39 -22.86 6.77
CA GLU A 165 -5.23 -22.46 7.56
C GLU A 165 -5.58 -21.44 8.65
N ALA A 166 -6.54 -20.54 8.38
CA ALA A 166 -7.02 -19.60 9.37
C ALA A 166 -7.62 -20.31 10.60
N SER A 167 -8.42 -21.35 10.38
CA SER A 167 -8.97 -22.18 11.44
C SER A 167 -7.87 -22.92 12.22
N ILE A 168 -6.92 -23.52 11.52
CA ILE A 168 -5.81 -24.29 12.14
C ILE A 168 -4.91 -23.38 12.98
N ARG A 169 -4.65 -22.15 12.51
CA ARG A 169 -3.72 -21.20 13.17
C ARG A 169 -4.41 -20.24 14.14
N GLY A 170 -5.73 -20.30 14.28
CA GLY A 170 -6.49 -19.43 15.16
C GLY A 170 -6.60 -17.99 14.65
N PHE A 171 -6.60 -17.79 13.31
CA PHE A 171 -6.84 -16.49 12.69
C PHE A 171 -8.31 -16.23 12.40
N GLU A 172 -9.21 -17.10 12.85
CA GLU A 172 -10.65 -16.85 12.80
C GLU A 172 -11.02 -15.77 13.83
N PRO A 173 -11.94 -14.86 13.50
CA PRO A 173 -12.46 -13.91 14.47
C PRO A 173 -13.11 -14.65 15.64
N ALA A 174 -12.82 -14.23 16.87
CA ALA A 174 -13.49 -14.76 18.05
C ALA A 174 -15.00 -14.54 17.94
N ASP A 175 -15.77 -15.56 18.30
CA ASP A 175 -17.23 -15.44 18.38
C ASP A 175 -17.63 -14.27 19.29
N THR A 176 -18.67 -13.55 18.92
CA THR A 176 -19.17 -12.39 19.67
C THR A 176 -19.44 -12.75 21.15
N GLY A 177 -19.96 -13.96 21.38
CA GLY A 177 -20.16 -14.48 22.75
C GLY A 177 -18.87 -14.68 23.53
N ALA A 178 -17.79 -15.11 22.88
CA ALA A 178 -16.48 -15.24 23.50
C ALA A 178 -15.86 -13.87 23.83
N VAL A 179 -16.04 -12.88 22.95
CA VAL A 179 -15.62 -11.49 23.18
C VAL A 179 -16.35 -10.90 24.38
N ASP A 180 -17.68 -11.05 24.44
CA ASP A 180 -18.50 -10.55 25.53
C ASP A 180 -18.15 -11.21 26.88
N ALA A 181 -17.90 -12.51 26.88
CA ALA A 181 -17.48 -13.23 28.06
C ALA A 181 -16.11 -12.80 28.57
N ALA A 182 -15.13 -12.64 27.67
CA ALA A 182 -13.78 -12.18 28.03
C ALA A 182 -13.81 -10.73 28.54
N VAL A 183 -14.63 -9.87 27.93
CA VAL A 183 -14.84 -8.49 28.40
C VAL A 183 -15.46 -8.48 29.78
N ALA A 184 -16.51 -9.27 30.02
CA ALA A 184 -17.17 -9.37 31.33
C ALA A 184 -16.18 -9.82 32.43
N GLU A 185 -15.40 -10.85 32.17
CA GLU A 185 -14.39 -11.38 33.08
C GLU A 185 -13.32 -10.31 33.43
N VAL A 186 -12.77 -9.62 32.44
CA VAL A 186 -11.78 -8.57 32.67
C VAL A 186 -12.37 -7.38 33.43
N LEU A 187 -13.62 -7.01 33.17
CA LEU A 187 -14.31 -5.97 33.93
C LEU A 187 -14.61 -6.36 35.36
N ASP A 188 -14.88 -7.63 35.62
CA ASP A 188 -15.06 -8.17 36.99
C ASP A 188 -13.74 -8.22 37.76
N GLU A 189 -12.66 -8.67 37.13
CA GLU A 189 -11.30 -8.68 37.70
C GLU A 189 -10.79 -7.25 38.03
N ARG A 190 -11.25 -6.25 37.28
CA ARG A 190 -10.80 -4.85 37.38
C ARG A 190 -11.92 -3.90 37.78
N ALA A 191 -12.91 -4.36 38.51
CA ALA A 191 -14.10 -3.59 38.88
C ALA A 191 -13.77 -2.26 39.56
N ASP A 192 -12.81 -2.23 40.47
CA ASP A 192 -12.39 -1.02 41.17
C ASP A 192 -11.73 -0.02 40.23
N PHE A 193 -10.92 -0.48 39.28
CA PHE A 193 -10.30 0.36 38.28
C PHE A 193 -11.35 1.01 37.33
N VAL A 194 -12.39 0.25 36.98
CA VAL A 194 -13.51 0.75 36.17
C VAL A 194 -14.31 1.79 36.93
N LYS A 195 -14.59 1.59 38.23
CA LYS A 195 -15.30 2.57 39.08
C LYS A 195 -14.50 3.86 39.23
N GLU A 196 -13.18 3.75 39.38
CA GLU A 196 -12.30 4.94 39.56
C GLU A 196 -12.15 5.76 38.28
N ARG A 197 -12.00 5.09 37.11
CA ARG A 197 -11.66 5.73 35.85
C ARG A 197 -12.84 5.88 34.88
N GLY A 198 -13.94 5.20 35.10
CA GLY A 198 -15.09 5.21 34.22
C GLY A 198 -14.72 4.87 32.78
N MET A 199 -15.18 5.65 31.85
CA MET A 199 -14.89 5.45 30.39
C MET A 199 -13.41 5.58 30.02
N ALA A 200 -12.58 6.24 30.85
CA ALA A 200 -11.14 6.32 30.58
C ALA A 200 -10.40 4.98 30.82
N ALA A 201 -11.07 3.99 31.44
CA ALA A 201 -10.55 2.64 31.59
C ALA A 201 -10.52 1.84 30.24
N LEU A 202 -11.25 2.28 29.21
CA LEU A 202 -11.40 1.57 27.95
C LEU A 202 -10.04 1.30 27.29
N GLY A 203 -9.17 2.28 27.16
CA GLY A 203 -7.86 2.13 26.52
C GLY A 203 -6.96 1.07 27.20
N PRO A 204 -6.69 1.19 28.51
CA PRO A 204 -5.90 0.20 29.25
C PRO A 204 -6.50 -1.21 29.24
N LEU A 205 -7.84 -1.34 29.34
CA LEU A 205 -8.51 -2.64 29.35
C LEU A 205 -8.55 -3.31 27.98
N MET A 206 -8.52 -2.54 26.91
CA MET A 206 -8.45 -3.05 25.54
C MET A 206 -7.28 -4.03 25.36
N GLY A 207 -6.08 -3.63 25.80
CA GLY A 207 -4.88 -4.49 25.70
C GLY A 207 -4.99 -5.79 26.51
N VAL A 208 -5.64 -5.73 27.67
CA VAL A 208 -5.85 -6.92 28.53
C VAL A 208 -6.81 -7.90 27.88
N VAL A 209 -7.95 -7.41 27.35
CA VAL A 209 -8.94 -8.25 26.66
C VAL A 209 -8.34 -8.86 25.38
N MET A 210 -7.63 -8.06 24.56
CA MET A 210 -6.96 -8.55 23.36
C MET A 210 -5.92 -9.63 23.69
N GLY A 211 -5.17 -9.46 24.78
CA GLY A 211 -4.23 -10.48 25.27
C GLY A 211 -4.92 -11.79 25.69
N LYS A 212 -6.08 -11.71 26.38
CA LYS A 212 -6.87 -12.90 26.75
C LYS A 212 -7.44 -13.64 25.52
N LEU A 213 -7.82 -12.91 24.49
CA LEU A 213 -8.37 -13.47 23.25
C LEU A 213 -7.29 -13.92 22.26
N GLY A 214 -6.00 -13.83 22.62
CA GLY A 214 -4.88 -14.31 21.80
C GLY A 214 -4.75 -13.61 20.44
N GLY A 215 -5.29 -12.37 20.29
CA GLY A 215 -5.30 -11.65 19.02
C GLY A 215 -6.41 -12.09 18.05
N ALA A 216 -7.23 -13.08 18.41
CA ALA A 216 -8.30 -13.59 17.53
C ALA A 216 -9.54 -12.69 17.45
N ALA A 217 -9.57 -11.57 18.18
CA ALA A 217 -10.72 -10.67 18.18
C ALA A 217 -10.47 -9.41 17.37
N ASP A 218 -11.48 -8.96 16.62
CA ASP A 218 -11.45 -7.65 16.00
C ASP A 218 -11.43 -6.55 17.07
N GLY A 219 -10.42 -5.69 17.03
CA GLY A 219 -10.28 -4.57 17.95
C GLY A 219 -11.50 -3.66 18.02
N LYS A 220 -12.25 -3.52 16.91
CA LYS A 220 -13.50 -2.75 16.88
C LYS A 220 -14.61 -3.44 17.66
N ALA A 221 -14.74 -4.76 17.54
CA ALA A 221 -15.72 -5.55 18.27
C ALA A 221 -15.43 -5.50 19.79
N VAL A 222 -14.17 -5.70 20.18
CA VAL A 222 -13.73 -5.59 21.59
C VAL A 222 -13.97 -4.19 22.14
N SER A 223 -13.66 -3.14 21.38
CA SER A 223 -13.88 -1.74 21.80
C SER A 223 -15.37 -1.45 22.01
N SER A 224 -16.23 -1.94 21.10
CA SER A 224 -17.69 -1.76 21.22
C SER A 224 -18.25 -2.50 22.44
N ALA A 225 -17.86 -3.76 22.65
CA ALA A 225 -18.28 -4.58 23.80
C ALA A 225 -17.80 -3.96 25.14
N LEU A 226 -16.54 -3.52 25.21
CA LEU A 226 -16.00 -2.83 26.37
C LEU A 226 -16.78 -1.54 26.68
N LYS A 227 -17.03 -0.72 25.67
CA LYS A 227 -17.77 0.54 25.82
C LYS A 227 -19.17 0.28 26.38
N GLU A 228 -19.89 -0.66 25.79
CA GLU A 228 -21.25 -1.01 26.20
C GLU A 228 -21.28 -1.59 27.63
N GLN A 229 -20.40 -2.53 27.93
CA GLN A 229 -20.38 -3.17 29.26
C GLN A 229 -19.87 -2.25 30.37
N ILE A 230 -18.93 -1.32 30.09
CA ILE A 230 -18.53 -0.27 31.05
C ILE A 230 -19.71 0.68 31.31
N GLN A 231 -20.42 1.11 30.27
CA GLN A 231 -21.59 1.98 30.43
C GLN A 231 -22.71 1.36 31.27
N ARG A 232 -22.89 0.04 31.18
CA ARG A 232 -23.89 -0.69 31.99
C ARG A 232 -23.51 -0.82 33.47
N ARG A 233 -22.21 -0.65 33.80
CA ARG A 233 -21.68 -0.83 35.16
C ARG A 233 -21.43 0.50 35.90
N LEU A 234 -21.48 1.62 35.17
CA LEU A 234 -21.39 2.99 35.72
C LEU A 234 -22.77 3.53 36.05
#